data_6e878f44c81ff0351702ca4a893ae733
#
_entry.id   6e878f44c81ff0351702ca4a893ae733
#
_cell.length_a   1.000
_cell.length_b   1.000
_cell.length_c   1.000
_cell.angle_alpha   90.00
_cell.angle_beta   90.00
_cell.angle_gamma   90.00
#
_symmetry.space_group_name_H-M   'P 1'
#
loop_
_entity.id
_entity.type
_entity.pdbx_description
1 polymer ?
#
loop_
_entity_poly.entity_id
_entity_poly.type
_entity_poly.pdbx_seq_one_letter_code
_entity_poly.pdbx_strand_id
1 'polypeptide(L)'
;MIKIVLMLSFVFLIVGCNSNSSPSFSHTLFQTVELKDAILVQKGKNKQYCVQCGMDLVKFYKTSHLAQKDSVTYQYCSLHCLEEHLGEGVTLKNPKVVDIASLKFISVAQAFYVVGSKKRGTMSKTSKYAFKTKEDAKKFQSQYGGKIMDFNSAREKAQEDFKYYKR
;
A
#
# COMPACT_ATOMS: atom_id res chain seq x y z
N MET A 1 -57.35 -63.70 -17.81
CA MET A 1 -56.71 -63.20 -16.57
C MET A 1 -55.49 -62.44 -17.01
N ILE A 2 -55.60 -61.09 -17.13
CA ILE A 2 -54.53 -60.22 -17.63
C ILE A 2 -53.90 -59.60 -16.40
N LYS A 3 -52.57 -59.88 -16.18
CA LYS A 3 -51.77 -59.25 -15.13
C LYS A 3 -51.20 -57.98 -15.67
N ILE A 4 -51.68 -56.85 -15.18
CA ILE A 4 -51.11 -55.51 -15.44
C ILE A 4 -49.94 -55.33 -14.50
N VAL A 5 -48.73 -55.23 -15.08
CA VAL A 5 -47.50 -54.86 -14.36
C VAL A 5 -47.36 -53.33 -14.41
N LEU A 6 -47.55 -52.68 -13.25
CA LEU A 6 -47.34 -51.26 -13.09
C LEU A 6 -45.85 -51.04 -12.95
N MET A 7 -45.17 -50.42 -13.97
CA MET A 7 -43.84 -49.88 -13.86
C MET A 7 -43.89 -48.51 -13.21
N LEU A 8 -43.41 -48.42 -11.96
CA LEU A 8 -43.16 -47.13 -11.30
C LEU A 8 -41.87 -46.55 -11.82
N SER A 9 -42.00 -45.51 -12.65
CA SER A 9 -40.84 -44.68 -13.05
C SER A 9 -40.42 -43.72 -11.92
N PHE A 10 -39.30 -44.01 -11.30
CA PHE A 10 -38.71 -43.17 -10.27
C PHE A 10 -37.95 -42.05 -10.94
N VAL A 11 -38.54 -40.86 -11.03
CA VAL A 11 -37.84 -39.64 -11.54
C VAL A 11 -36.96 -39.10 -10.44
N PHE A 12 -35.65 -39.26 -10.57
CA PHE A 12 -34.64 -38.61 -9.72
C PHE A 12 -34.56 -37.13 -10.11
N LEU A 13 -35.15 -36.27 -9.30
CA LEU A 13 -34.90 -34.83 -9.35
C LEU A 13 -33.51 -34.56 -8.76
N ILE A 14 -32.53 -34.32 -9.63
CA ILE A 14 -31.22 -33.82 -9.22
C ILE A 14 -31.41 -32.34 -8.88
N VAL A 15 -31.55 -32.03 -7.59
CA VAL A 15 -31.46 -30.67 -7.09
C VAL A 15 -29.98 -30.27 -7.16
N GLY A 16 -29.59 -29.55 -8.23
CA GLY A 16 -28.28 -28.94 -8.34
C GLY A 16 -28.12 -27.88 -7.25
N CYS A 17 -27.23 -28.13 -6.26
CA CYS A 17 -26.77 -27.10 -5.35
C CYS A 17 -26.03 -26.03 -6.16
N ASN A 18 -26.72 -24.94 -6.47
CA ASN A 18 -26.11 -23.75 -7.00
C ASN A 18 -25.32 -23.11 -5.85
N SER A 19 -24.02 -23.39 -5.76
CA SER A 19 -23.12 -22.70 -4.84
C SER A 19 -22.98 -21.25 -5.29
N ASN A 20 -23.87 -20.39 -4.78
CA ASN A 20 -23.68 -18.97 -4.81
C ASN A 20 -22.39 -18.66 -4.05
N SER A 21 -21.28 -18.58 -4.76
CA SER A 21 -20.06 -17.96 -4.26
C SER A 21 -20.40 -16.48 -4.01
N SER A 22 -20.69 -16.16 -2.76
CA SER A 22 -20.77 -14.77 -2.31
C SER A 22 -19.49 -14.07 -2.73
N PRO A 23 -19.55 -12.90 -3.40
CA PRO A 23 -18.34 -12.17 -3.71
C PRO A 23 -17.67 -11.84 -2.37
N SER A 24 -16.49 -12.41 -2.12
CA SER A 24 -15.67 -12.01 -1.00
C SER A 24 -15.27 -10.56 -1.25
N PHE A 25 -15.89 -9.64 -0.52
CA PHE A 25 -15.55 -8.24 -0.53
C PHE A 25 -14.18 -8.12 0.15
N SER A 26 -13.12 -8.44 -0.58
CA SER A 26 -11.77 -8.15 -0.14
C SER A 26 -11.64 -6.63 -0.18
N HIS A 27 -11.74 -5.99 0.99
CA HIS A 27 -11.40 -4.58 1.14
C HIS A 27 -9.91 -4.40 0.84
N THR A 28 -9.58 -4.29 -0.45
CA THR A 28 -8.22 -4.02 -0.88
C THR A 28 -7.80 -2.69 -0.26
N LEU A 29 -6.71 -2.70 0.47
CA LEU A 29 -6.19 -1.46 1.08
C LEU A 29 -5.90 -0.45 -0.02
N PHE A 30 -6.16 0.83 0.24
CA PHE A 30 -5.90 1.90 -0.72
C PHE A 30 -4.42 1.92 -1.17
N GLN A 31 -3.50 1.50 -0.32
CA GLN A 31 -2.07 1.46 -0.58
C GLN A 31 -1.65 0.35 -1.56
N THR A 32 -2.49 -0.66 -1.74
CA THR A 32 -2.16 -1.85 -2.56
C THR A 32 -2.19 -1.52 -4.04
N VAL A 33 -1.31 -2.17 -4.79
CA VAL A 33 -1.31 -2.23 -6.25
C VAL A 33 -1.18 -3.70 -6.70
N GLU A 34 -1.34 -3.97 -7.98
CA GLU A 34 -1.00 -5.29 -8.51
C GLU A 34 0.53 -5.43 -8.62
N LEU A 35 1.04 -6.66 -8.52
CA LEU A 35 2.49 -6.91 -8.57
C LEU A 35 3.15 -6.36 -9.85
N LYS A 36 2.45 -6.40 -10.98
CA LYS A 36 2.95 -5.86 -12.27
C LYS A 36 3.15 -4.34 -12.26
N ASP A 37 2.44 -3.62 -11.38
CA ASP A 37 2.47 -2.17 -11.26
C ASP A 37 3.46 -1.70 -10.18
N ALA A 38 4.00 -2.63 -9.39
CA ALA A 38 4.97 -2.34 -8.34
C ALA A 38 6.40 -2.37 -8.88
N ILE A 39 7.16 -1.29 -8.66
CA ILE A 39 8.60 -1.26 -8.91
C ILE A 39 9.31 -1.71 -7.64
N LEU A 40 9.92 -2.90 -7.68
CA LEU A 40 10.69 -3.47 -6.56
C LEU A 40 12.17 -3.37 -6.89
N VAL A 41 12.90 -2.54 -6.14
CA VAL A 41 14.31 -2.20 -6.43
C VAL A 41 15.33 -3.06 -5.69
N GLN A 42 14.93 -3.73 -4.63
CA GLN A 42 15.79 -4.60 -3.84
C GLN A 42 16.05 -5.92 -4.57
N LYS A 43 17.15 -6.60 -4.23
CA LYS A 43 17.54 -7.88 -4.81
C LYS A 43 17.33 -9.03 -3.82
N GLY A 44 17.32 -10.27 -4.34
CA GLY A 44 17.26 -11.48 -3.53
C GLY A 44 15.86 -11.89 -3.08
N LYS A 45 15.80 -12.81 -2.13
CA LYS A 45 14.53 -13.42 -1.65
C LYS A 45 13.59 -12.40 -0.99
N ASN A 46 14.15 -11.37 -0.36
CA ASN A 46 13.38 -10.37 0.40
C ASN A 46 13.05 -9.10 -0.42
N LYS A 47 13.22 -9.12 -1.76
CA LYS A 47 13.00 -7.94 -2.62
C LYS A 47 11.62 -7.31 -2.48
N GLN A 48 10.62 -8.10 -2.08
CA GLN A 48 9.23 -7.65 -1.94
C GLN A 48 8.90 -7.12 -0.55
N TYR A 49 9.86 -7.12 0.37
CA TYR A 49 9.60 -6.74 1.76
C TYR A 49 10.35 -5.49 2.17
N CYS A 50 9.72 -4.67 2.99
CA CYS A 50 10.33 -3.48 3.58
C CYS A 50 11.57 -3.87 4.38
N VAL A 51 12.71 -3.22 4.10
CA VAL A 51 13.98 -3.52 4.77
C VAL A 51 13.93 -3.28 6.28
N GLN A 52 13.08 -2.33 6.74
CA GLN A 52 13.02 -1.93 8.14
C GLN A 52 12.03 -2.79 8.95
N CYS A 53 10.84 -3.06 8.41
CA CYS A 53 9.77 -3.70 9.18
C CYS A 53 9.23 -5.01 8.57
N GLY A 54 9.72 -5.44 7.41
CA GLY A 54 9.29 -6.68 6.76
C GLY A 54 7.91 -6.65 6.11
N MET A 55 7.21 -5.51 6.06
CA MET A 55 5.89 -5.43 5.41
C MET A 55 6.00 -5.57 3.89
N ASP A 56 4.99 -6.21 3.28
CA ASP A 56 4.90 -6.41 1.83
C ASP A 56 4.81 -5.07 1.09
N LEU A 57 5.78 -4.81 0.22
CA LEU A 57 5.91 -3.57 -0.55
C LEU A 57 4.85 -3.43 -1.66
N VAL A 58 4.27 -4.52 -2.15
CA VAL A 58 3.18 -4.48 -3.13
C VAL A 58 1.87 -4.06 -2.44
N LYS A 59 1.63 -4.63 -1.27
CA LYS A 59 0.46 -4.30 -0.43
C LYS A 59 0.48 -2.85 0.05
N PHE A 60 1.66 -2.27 0.29
CA PHE A 60 1.83 -0.91 0.80
C PHE A 60 2.57 0.00 -0.19
N TYR A 61 2.45 -0.29 -1.49
CA TYR A 61 3.26 0.33 -2.53
C TYR A 61 3.06 1.86 -2.63
N LYS A 62 1.82 2.34 -2.56
CA LYS A 62 1.52 3.78 -2.73
C LYS A 62 2.10 4.69 -1.64
N THR A 63 2.64 4.14 -0.58
CA THR A 63 3.38 4.89 0.45
C THR A 63 4.87 4.56 0.47
N SER A 64 5.34 3.76 -0.49
CA SER A 64 6.74 3.32 -0.55
C SER A 64 7.71 4.47 -0.78
N HIS A 65 8.82 4.39 -0.07
CA HIS A 65 10.00 5.24 -0.26
C HIS A 65 11.20 4.38 -0.61
N LEU A 66 12.20 4.99 -1.22
CA LEU A 66 13.52 4.37 -1.38
C LEU A 66 14.63 5.39 -1.10
N ALA A 67 15.78 4.89 -0.69
CA ALA A 67 17.00 5.67 -0.54
C ALA A 67 18.22 4.78 -0.70
N GLN A 68 19.37 5.38 -0.90
CA GLN A 68 20.64 4.69 -1.08
C GLN A 68 21.55 4.91 0.13
N LYS A 69 22.17 3.82 0.57
CA LYS A 69 23.33 3.85 1.46
C LYS A 69 24.47 3.14 0.73
N ASP A 70 25.57 3.83 0.56
CA ASP A 70 26.68 3.36 -0.26
C ASP A 70 26.21 3.00 -1.70
N SER A 71 26.41 1.78 -2.15
CA SER A 71 25.94 1.27 -3.45
C SER A 71 24.61 0.50 -3.39
N VAL A 72 24.02 0.37 -2.20
CA VAL A 72 22.79 -0.41 -1.98
C VAL A 72 21.57 0.49 -1.97
N THR A 73 20.54 0.11 -2.72
CA THR A 73 19.23 0.77 -2.67
C THR A 73 18.31 -0.01 -1.73
N TYR A 74 17.76 0.70 -0.76
CA TYR A 74 16.78 0.21 0.21
C TYR A 74 15.39 0.69 -0.15
N GLN A 75 14.38 -0.16 0.03
CA GLN A 75 12.98 0.20 -0.17
C GLN A 75 12.19 0.02 1.13
N TYR A 76 11.42 1.04 1.47
CA TYR A 76 10.62 1.16 2.69
C TYR A 76 9.13 1.19 2.32
N CYS A 77 8.28 0.59 3.14
CA CYS A 77 6.84 0.64 2.93
C CYS A 77 6.21 2.02 3.21
N SER A 78 6.94 2.91 3.91
CA SER A 78 6.43 4.24 4.29
C SER A 78 7.56 5.20 4.67
N LEU A 79 7.22 6.48 4.78
CA LEU A 79 8.10 7.51 5.34
C LEU A 79 8.48 7.21 6.80
N HIS A 80 7.59 6.57 7.56
CA HIS A 80 7.88 6.15 8.92
C HIS A 80 9.12 5.22 8.98
N CYS A 81 9.16 4.17 8.16
CA CYS A 81 10.30 3.25 8.14
C CYS A 81 11.59 3.89 7.60
N LEU A 82 11.49 4.85 6.68
CA LEU A 82 12.63 5.65 6.24
C LEU A 82 13.20 6.47 7.41
N GLU A 83 12.35 7.16 8.18
CA GLU A 83 12.75 7.96 9.35
C GLU A 83 13.33 7.11 10.48
N GLU A 84 12.79 5.91 10.69
CA GLU A 84 13.33 4.97 11.67
C GLU A 84 14.78 4.61 11.34
N HIS A 85 15.07 4.25 10.08
CA HIS A 85 16.43 3.94 9.63
C HIS A 85 17.38 5.16 9.73
N LEU A 86 16.90 6.37 9.45
CA LEU A 86 17.67 7.61 9.68
C LEU A 86 17.96 7.84 11.17
N GLY A 87 17.00 7.52 12.03
CA GLY A 87 17.13 7.60 13.50
C GLY A 87 18.16 6.64 14.09
N GLU A 88 18.54 5.59 13.36
CA GLU A 88 19.64 4.68 13.70
C GLU A 88 21.03 5.25 13.35
N GLY A 89 21.11 6.51 12.95
CA GLY A 89 22.37 7.18 12.60
C GLY A 89 22.85 6.88 11.17
N VAL A 90 22.00 6.35 10.33
CA VAL A 90 22.34 6.02 8.94
C VAL A 90 22.16 7.25 8.05
N THR A 91 23.15 7.57 7.24
CA THR A 91 23.04 8.58 6.19
C THR A 91 22.51 7.97 4.89
N LEU A 92 21.39 8.46 4.43
CA LEU A 92 20.75 7.99 3.19
C LEU A 92 20.85 9.07 2.10
N LYS A 93 21.12 8.63 0.86
CA LYS A 93 21.26 9.51 -0.31
C LYS A 93 20.10 9.27 -1.29
N ASN A 94 19.83 10.29 -2.10
CA ASN A 94 18.85 10.23 -3.21
C ASN A 94 17.47 9.67 -2.82
N PRO A 95 16.83 10.17 -1.75
CA PRO A 95 15.54 9.65 -1.33
C PRO A 95 14.47 9.92 -2.42
N LYS A 96 13.66 8.89 -2.68
CA LYS A 96 12.54 8.95 -3.61
C LYS A 96 11.28 8.40 -2.94
N VAL A 97 10.13 8.76 -3.49
CA VAL A 97 8.81 8.32 -3.05
C VAL A 97 7.96 7.95 -4.24
N VAL A 98 7.01 7.05 -4.05
CA VAL A 98 6.03 6.72 -5.09
C VAL A 98 5.07 7.90 -5.28
N ASP A 99 5.01 8.42 -6.52
CA ASP A 99 3.91 9.27 -6.98
C ASP A 99 2.65 8.43 -7.16
N ILE A 100 1.59 8.76 -6.44
CA ILE A 100 0.35 7.96 -6.46
C ILE A 100 -0.33 7.97 -7.82
N ALA A 101 -0.21 9.08 -8.57
CA ALA A 101 -0.88 9.22 -9.86
C ALA A 101 -0.25 8.32 -10.93
N SER A 102 1.08 8.19 -10.95
CA SER A 102 1.81 7.43 -11.97
C SER A 102 2.35 6.08 -11.48
N LEU A 103 2.33 5.81 -10.18
CA LEU A 103 2.96 4.67 -9.51
C LEU A 103 4.48 4.57 -9.73
N LYS A 104 5.13 5.68 -10.11
CA LYS A 104 6.58 5.75 -10.34
C LYS A 104 7.28 6.44 -9.18
N PHE A 105 8.54 6.09 -8.95
CA PHE A 105 9.37 6.78 -7.98
C PHE A 105 9.81 8.15 -8.50
N ILE A 106 9.59 9.19 -7.70
CA ILE A 106 10.02 10.57 -7.93
C ILE A 106 10.94 11.04 -6.80
N SER A 107 11.75 12.08 -7.04
CA SER A 107 12.56 12.71 -5.99
C SER A 107 11.66 13.30 -4.91
N VAL A 108 11.98 13.05 -3.64
CA VAL A 108 11.23 13.64 -2.52
C VAL A 108 11.32 15.18 -2.49
N ALA A 109 12.41 15.74 -3.01
CA ALA A 109 12.59 17.20 -3.10
C ALA A 109 11.60 17.88 -4.06
N GLN A 110 11.01 17.13 -4.98
CA GLN A 110 10.03 17.61 -5.96
C GLN A 110 8.60 17.14 -5.65
N ALA A 111 8.42 16.37 -4.58
CA ALA A 111 7.14 15.77 -4.24
C ALA A 111 6.28 16.70 -3.37
N PHE A 112 4.98 16.71 -3.66
CA PHE A 112 3.95 17.32 -2.82
C PHE A 112 3.32 16.23 -1.96
N TYR A 113 3.46 16.32 -0.64
CA TYR A 113 2.89 15.36 0.29
C TYR A 113 1.51 15.84 0.77
N VAL A 114 0.51 14.96 0.72
CA VAL A 114 -0.76 15.16 1.42
C VAL A 114 -0.71 14.36 2.72
N VAL A 115 -0.70 15.06 3.84
CA VAL A 115 -0.52 14.49 5.17
C VAL A 115 -1.80 14.61 5.98
N GLY A 116 -2.19 13.52 6.67
CA GLY A 116 -3.39 13.49 7.52
C GLY A 116 -4.71 13.38 6.75
N SER A 117 -4.71 12.73 5.59
CA SER A 117 -5.93 12.43 4.84
C SER A 117 -6.76 11.33 5.52
N LYS A 118 -8.06 11.21 5.12
CA LYS A 118 -8.95 10.12 5.56
C LYS A 118 -8.49 8.73 5.10
N LYS A 119 -7.61 8.66 4.09
CA LYS A 119 -6.98 7.38 3.69
C LYS A 119 -5.98 6.96 4.75
N ARG A 120 -6.01 5.67 5.08
CA ARG A 120 -5.18 5.12 6.14
C ARG A 120 -3.69 5.24 5.81
N GLY A 121 -2.86 5.61 6.79
CA GLY A 121 -1.39 5.60 6.67
C GLY A 121 -0.82 4.18 6.71
N THR A 122 0.47 4.06 6.39
CA THR A 122 1.26 2.83 6.53
C THR A 122 2.27 3.05 7.66
N MET A 123 2.29 2.17 8.64
CA MET A 123 3.15 2.23 9.84
C MET A 123 3.03 3.54 10.64
N SER A 124 2.01 4.35 10.42
CA SER A 124 1.79 5.59 11.15
C SER A 124 0.31 5.93 11.27
N LYS A 125 -0.07 6.61 12.35
CA LYS A 125 -1.43 7.12 12.57
C LYS A 125 -1.79 8.18 11.52
N THR A 126 -0.81 9.03 11.16
CA THR A 126 -0.97 10.10 10.18
C THR A 126 -0.57 9.64 8.79
N SER A 127 -1.50 9.62 7.84
CA SER A 127 -1.22 9.23 6.45
C SER A 127 -0.27 10.22 5.78
N LYS A 128 0.59 9.73 4.88
CA LYS A 128 1.51 10.54 4.10
C LYS A 128 1.56 9.98 2.68
N TYR A 129 0.94 10.69 1.74
CA TYR A 129 0.84 10.30 0.33
C TYR A 129 1.50 11.36 -0.54
N ALA A 130 2.29 10.95 -1.55
CA ALA A 130 3.08 11.86 -2.35
C ALA A 130 2.59 11.93 -3.79
N PHE A 131 2.77 13.10 -4.40
CA PHE A 131 2.36 13.44 -5.76
C PHE A 131 3.46 14.23 -6.46
N LYS A 132 3.63 13.96 -7.76
CA LYS A 132 4.57 14.70 -8.61
C LYS A 132 4.10 16.12 -8.88
N THR A 133 2.79 16.33 -9.02
CA THR A 133 2.21 17.64 -9.31
C THR A 133 1.37 18.17 -8.15
N LYS A 134 1.34 19.49 -8.01
CA LYS A 134 0.50 20.14 -7.00
C LYS A 134 -0.98 19.98 -7.30
N GLU A 135 -1.33 19.86 -8.56
CA GLU A 135 -2.69 19.64 -9.07
C GLU A 135 -3.24 18.30 -8.59
N ASP A 136 -2.47 17.22 -8.74
CA ASP A 136 -2.85 15.89 -8.25
C ASP A 136 -2.95 15.85 -6.72
N ALA A 137 -2.02 16.51 -6.02
CA ALA A 137 -2.09 16.66 -4.57
C ALA A 137 -3.36 17.40 -4.12
N LYS A 138 -3.74 18.50 -4.79
CA LYS A 138 -4.99 19.24 -4.52
C LYS A 138 -6.22 18.40 -4.81
N LYS A 139 -6.24 17.64 -5.92
CA LYS A 139 -7.34 16.74 -6.26
C LYS A 139 -7.53 15.68 -5.19
N PHE A 140 -6.45 15.07 -4.73
CA PHE A 140 -6.50 14.10 -3.63
C PHE A 140 -6.95 14.75 -2.32
N GLN A 141 -6.41 15.92 -1.98
CA GLN A 141 -6.77 16.67 -0.79
C GLN A 141 -8.27 17.05 -0.77
N SER A 142 -8.82 17.49 -1.89
CA SER A 142 -10.27 17.85 -1.99
C SER A 142 -11.17 16.64 -1.72
N GLN A 143 -10.73 15.44 -2.12
CA GLN A 143 -11.50 14.21 -1.95
C GLN A 143 -11.32 13.57 -0.56
N TYR A 144 -10.11 13.62 0.00
CA TYR A 144 -9.76 12.87 1.19
C TYR A 144 -9.29 13.72 2.37
N GLY A 145 -9.24 15.04 2.21
CA GLY A 145 -8.72 15.95 3.24
C GLY A 145 -7.20 15.87 3.39
N GLY A 146 -6.70 16.36 4.51
CA GLY A 146 -5.28 16.46 4.82
C GLY A 146 -4.70 17.82 4.48
N LYS A 147 -3.36 17.97 4.65
CA LYS A 147 -2.62 19.19 4.34
C LYS A 147 -1.52 18.89 3.34
N ILE A 148 -1.38 19.76 2.31
CA ILE A 148 -0.27 19.67 1.36
C ILE A 148 0.96 20.30 2.00
N MET A 149 2.09 19.60 1.96
CA MET A 149 3.36 20.07 2.49
C MET A 149 4.54 19.47 1.71
N ASP A 150 5.74 19.96 1.97
CA ASP A 150 6.98 19.45 1.41
C ASP A 150 7.47 18.19 2.17
N PHE A 151 8.57 17.63 1.69
CA PHE A 151 9.16 16.43 2.28
C PHE A 151 9.64 16.66 3.72
N ASN A 152 10.28 17.81 4.02
CA ASN A 152 10.82 18.07 5.36
C ASN A 152 9.69 18.18 6.39
N SER A 153 8.65 18.93 6.08
CA SER A 153 7.46 19.01 6.93
C SER A 153 6.77 17.67 7.11
N ALA A 154 6.72 16.81 6.05
CA ALA A 154 6.17 15.47 6.16
C ALA A 154 7.03 14.56 7.05
N ARG A 155 8.36 14.72 7.04
CA ARG A 155 9.28 14.04 7.96
C ARG A 155 9.04 14.42 9.42
N GLU A 156 8.91 15.72 9.70
CA GLU A 156 8.59 16.20 11.06
C GLU A 156 7.32 15.53 11.59
N LYS A 157 6.28 15.40 10.75
CA LYS A 157 5.05 14.68 11.11
C LYS A 157 5.26 13.17 11.29
N ALA A 158 6.20 12.57 10.56
CA ALA A 158 6.58 11.17 10.79
C ALA A 158 7.30 11.00 12.15
N GLN A 159 8.21 11.92 12.48
CA GLN A 159 8.92 11.93 13.77
C GLN A 159 7.99 12.18 14.96
N GLU A 160 6.98 13.05 14.82
CA GLU A 160 5.94 13.23 15.83
C GLU A 160 5.19 11.92 16.13
N ASP A 161 4.88 11.12 15.09
CA ASP A 161 4.20 9.83 15.25
C ASP A 161 5.01 8.86 16.14
N PHE A 162 6.36 8.88 16.14
CA PHE A 162 7.20 8.04 17.01
C PHE A 162 6.99 8.32 18.49
N LYS A 163 6.69 9.57 18.87
CA LYS A 163 6.46 9.95 20.27
C LYS A 163 5.25 9.22 20.87
N TYR A 164 4.29 8.82 20.05
CA TYR A 164 3.10 8.09 20.49
C TYR A 164 3.34 6.58 20.69
N TYR A 165 4.36 6.00 20.03
CA TYR A 165 4.65 4.57 20.10
C TYR A 165 5.70 4.21 21.18
N LYS A 166 6.37 5.20 21.76
CA LYS A 166 7.39 5.00 22.82
C LYS A 166 6.82 5.08 24.24
N ARG A 167 5.47 5.04 24.39
CA ARG A 167 4.81 5.03 25.72
C ARG A 167 4.30 3.63 26.05
#